data_ab580be4dbcdac2975bc7bea8153eb62
#
_entry.id   ab580be4dbcdac2975bc7bea8153eb62
#
_cell.length_a   1.000
_cell.length_b   1.000
_cell.length_c   1.000
_cell.angle_alpha   90.00
_cell.angle_beta   90.00
_cell.angle_gamma   90.00
#
_symmetry.space_group_name_H-M   'P 1'
#
loop_
_entity.id
_entity.type
_entity.pdbx_description
1 polymer ?
#
loop_
_entity_poly.entity_id
_entity_poly.type
_entity_poly.pdbx_seq_one_letter_code
_entity_poly.pdbx_strand_id
1 'polypeptide(L)'
;MHGGLELARPRRHKIRLWVWLILLAALLLIWFFPRLAAVCPAELHHWDEVLGNFLLPRYTERLAELTEQNAVLHSQLAAARDALTENEAFRSLTGCGRAEGSWQPGQVVARRAHSVTLSCTGEEGAAVLDPQGRYAGRVTRSGTNDTCEVTLVSAEDFSCAGLAGGYAGLLEYSGDWTLTALPADCGLSAGTPVTTPGGYWLGTLAAAPQPDEDGLTACAPLTDTADLSSTVFFVKIG
;
A
#
# COMPACT_ATOMS: atom_id res chain seq x y z
N MET A 1 -1.00 -54.28 80.51
CA MET A 1 -0.59 -52.91 80.04
C MET A 1 -1.24 -52.71 78.70
N HIS A 2 -2.36 -51.97 78.69
CA HIS A 2 -3.08 -51.63 77.46
C HIS A 2 -3.00 -50.12 77.26
N GLY A 3 -2.24 -49.69 76.31
CA GLY A 3 -2.21 -48.28 75.87
C GLY A 3 -3.19 -48.10 74.70
N GLY A 4 -4.33 -47.46 74.98
CA GLY A 4 -5.29 -47.10 73.94
C GLY A 4 -4.85 -45.86 73.18
N LEU A 5 -4.73 -45.99 71.89
CA LEU A 5 -4.54 -44.89 70.97
C LEU A 5 -5.88 -44.14 70.73
N GLU A 6 -6.03 -42.99 71.33
CA GLU A 6 -7.12 -42.06 70.99
C GLU A 6 -6.87 -41.43 69.65
N LEU A 7 -7.61 -41.85 68.64
CA LEU A 7 -7.68 -41.22 67.33
C LEU A 7 -8.44 -39.90 67.38
N ALA A 8 -7.71 -38.83 67.22
CA ALA A 8 -8.27 -37.49 67.11
C ALA A 8 -9.31 -37.41 65.96
N ARG A 9 -10.56 -37.14 66.29
CA ARG A 9 -11.65 -36.92 65.33
C ARG A 9 -11.39 -35.63 64.50
N PRO A 10 -11.57 -35.67 63.20
CA PRO A 10 -11.22 -34.57 62.32
C PRO A 10 -12.17 -33.36 62.47
N ARG A 11 -11.59 -32.17 62.56
CA ARG A 11 -12.21 -30.85 62.62
C ARG A 11 -13.06 -30.43 61.39
N ARG A 12 -13.51 -31.38 60.57
CA ARG A 12 -14.19 -31.09 59.31
C ARG A 12 -15.56 -30.38 59.43
N HIS A 13 -16.26 -30.55 60.53
CA HIS A 13 -17.56 -29.86 60.73
C HIS A 13 -17.46 -28.36 60.97
N LYS A 14 -16.39 -27.89 61.65
CA LYS A 14 -16.20 -26.46 61.91
C LYS A 14 -15.87 -25.65 60.66
N ILE A 15 -15.10 -26.24 59.73
CA ILE A 15 -14.75 -25.57 58.46
C ILE A 15 -15.98 -25.43 57.55
N ARG A 16 -16.86 -26.44 57.52
CA ARG A 16 -18.12 -26.37 56.75
C ARG A 16 -19.06 -25.28 57.28
N LEU A 17 -19.13 -25.13 58.59
CA LEU A 17 -19.95 -24.12 59.25
C LEU A 17 -19.45 -22.69 58.97
N TRP A 18 -18.11 -22.50 58.95
CA TRP A 18 -17.49 -21.21 58.58
C TRP A 18 -17.71 -20.86 57.10
N VAL A 19 -17.61 -21.82 56.19
CA VAL A 19 -17.88 -21.61 54.77
C VAL A 19 -19.34 -21.21 54.53
N TRP A 20 -20.28 -21.84 55.23
CA TRP A 20 -21.71 -21.49 55.15
C TRP A 20 -22.00 -20.13 55.73
N LEU A 21 -21.31 -19.69 56.80
CA LEU A 21 -21.42 -18.37 57.42
C LEU A 21 -20.89 -17.28 56.47
N ILE A 22 -19.78 -17.53 55.80
CA ILE A 22 -19.20 -16.61 54.80
C ILE A 22 -20.11 -16.46 53.58
N LEU A 23 -20.67 -17.57 53.09
CA LEU A 23 -21.64 -17.56 52.00
C LEU A 23 -22.94 -16.84 52.35
N LEU A 24 -23.44 -17.03 53.58
CA LEU A 24 -24.62 -16.32 54.06
C LEU A 24 -24.37 -14.85 54.27
N ALA A 25 -23.20 -14.45 54.76
CA ALA A 25 -22.77 -13.05 54.91
C ALA A 25 -22.61 -12.36 53.55
N ALA A 26 -22.05 -13.09 52.53
CA ALA A 26 -21.93 -12.56 51.17
C ALA A 26 -23.32 -12.37 50.50
N LEU A 27 -24.24 -13.30 50.72
CA LEU A 27 -25.60 -13.26 50.21
C LEU A 27 -26.42 -12.15 50.85
N LEU A 28 -26.22 -11.90 52.16
CA LEU A 28 -26.81 -10.79 52.88
C LEU A 28 -26.22 -9.44 52.42
N LEU A 29 -24.93 -9.38 52.12
CA LEU A 29 -24.28 -8.21 51.56
C LEU A 29 -24.84 -7.86 50.18
N ILE A 30 -24.97 -8.86 49.28
CA ILE A 30 -25.55 -8.67 47.95
C ILE A 30 -27.03 -8.23 48.03
N TRP A 31 -27.77 -8.71 49.02
CA TRP A 31 -29.19 -8.36 49.17
C TRP A 31 -29.41 -7.01 49.86
N PHE A 32 -28.53 -6.62 50.79
CA PHE A 32 -28.62 -5.36 51.50
C PHE A 32 -27.96 -4.18 50.76
N PHE A 33 -26.92 -4.42 49.97
CA PHE A 33 -26.16 -3.38 49.24
C PHE A 33 -27.04 -2.49 48.36
N PRO A 34 -27.97 -2.99 47.54
CA PRO A 34 -28.83 -2.12 46.73
C PRO A 34 -29.86 -1.34 47.58
N ARG A 35 -30.21 -1.85 48.75
CA ARG A 35 -31.12 -1.12 49.67
C ARG A 35 -30.41 -0.06 50.47
N LEU A 36 -29.16 -0.26 50.86
CA LEU A 36 -28.31 0.78 51.49
C LEU A 36 -27.95 1.86 50.46
N ALA A 37 -27.67 1.52 49.24
CA ALA A 37 -27.42 2.49 48.16
C ALA A 37 -28.64 3.35 47.83
N ALA A 38 -29.86 2.87 48.07
CA ALA A 38 -31.10 3.63 47.89
C ALA A 38 -31.38 4.61 49.05
N VAL A 39 -30.78 4.39 50.26
CA VAL A 39 -31.03 5.18 51.45
C VAL A 39 -29.96 6.27 51.69
N CYS A 40 -28.75 6.14 51.10
CA CYS A 40 -27.69 7.14 51.18
C CYS A 40 -27.24 7.64 49.81
N PRO A 41 -28.09 8.32 49.03
CA PRO A 41 -27.74 8.72 47.67
C PRO A 41 -26.73 9.87 47.59
N ALA A 42 -26.63 10.72 48.62
CA ALA A 42 -25.83 11.95 48.56
C ALA A 42 -24.33 11.76 48.85
N GLU A 43 -23.97 10.85 49.77
CA GLU A 43 -22.58 10.68 50.15
C GLU A 43 -21.79 9.73 49.27
N LEU A 44 -22.43 8.74 48.67
CA LEU A 44 -21.79 7.82 47.73
C LEU A 44 -21.46 8.49 46.39
N HIS A 45 -22.29 9.41 45.93
CA HIS A 45 -21.99 10.20 44.71
C HIS A 45 -20.78 11.12 44.91
N HIS A 46 -20.57 11.61 46.11
CA HIS A 46 -19.39 12.45 46.41
C HIS A 46 -18.09 11.65 46.37
N TRP A 47 -18.09 10.38 46.75
CA TRP A 47 -16.93 9.49 46.66
C TRP A 47 -16.67 9.05 45.21
N ASP A 48 -17.70 8.90 44.41
CA ASP A 48 -17.58 8.55 42.97
C ASP A 48 -17.03 9.76 42.20
N GLU A 49 -17.45 10.99 42.52
CA GLU A 49 -16.89 12.20 41.95
C GLU A 49 -15.44 12.45 42.40
N VAL A 50 -15.11 12.22 43.65
CA VAL A 50 -13.73 12.41 44.17
C VAL A 50 -12.78 11.37 43.62
N LEU A 51 -13.18 10.09 43.51
CA LEU A 51 -12.39 9.02 42.88
C LEU A 51 -12.33 9.18 41.37
N GLY A 52 -13.43 9.57 40.73
CA GLY A 52 -13.49 9.86 39.31
C GLY A 52 -12.57 11.03 38.93
N ASN A 53 -12.62 12.14 39.66
CA ASN A 53 -11.77 13.30 39.39
C ASN A 53 -10.30 13.08 39.73
N PHE A 54 -9.96 12.08 40.54
CA PHE A 54 -8.56 11.79 40.89
C PHE A 54 -7.92 10.75 39.99
N LEU A 55 -8.67 9.77 39.50
CA LEU A 55 -8.15 8.67 38.67
C LEU A 55 -8.36 8.88 37.18
N LEU A 56 -9.51 9.45 36.77
CA LEU A 56 -9.86 9.70 35.37
C LEU A 56 -8.87 10.63 34.64
N PRO A 57 -8.41 11.77 35.16
CA PRO A 57 -7.50 12.65 34.42
C PRO A 57 -6.19 11.98 34.05
N ARG A 58 -5.61 11.19 34.95
CA ARG A 58 -4.37 10.45 34.66
C ARG A 58 -4.55 9.35 33.60
N TYR A 59 -5.70 8.69 33.58
CA TYR A 59 -6.03 7.69 32.55
C TYR A 59 -6.32 8.33 31.19
N THR A 60 -7.03 9.46 31.17
CA THR A 60 -7.33 10.18 29.93
C THR A 60 -6.08 10.82 29.32
N GLU A 61 -5.19 11.41 30.14
CA GLU A 61 -3.89 11.91 29.68
C GLU A 61 -3.03 10.79 29.12
N ARG A 62 -2.98 9.64 29.78
CA ARG A 62 -2.18 8.50 29.31
C ARG A 62 -2.75 7.85 28.06
N LEU A 63 -4.08 7.81 27.93
CA LEU A 63 -4.73 7.37 26.70
C LEU A 63 -4.50 8.36 25.54
N ALA A 64 -4.56 9.65 25.80
CA ALA A 64 -4.25 10.68 24.81
C ALA A 64 -2.79 10.58 24.35
N GLU A 65 -1.85 10.45 25.28
CA GLU A 65 -0.43 10.25 24.97
C GLU A 65 -0.18 8.98 24.15
N LEU A 66 -0.81 7.85 24.52
CA LEU A 66 -0.69 6.59 23.77
C LEU A 66 -1.33 6.67 22.38
N THR A 67 -2.44 7.38 22.23
CA THR A 67 -3.07 7.59 20.92
C THR A 67 -2.22 8.46 20.01
N GLU A 68 -1.59 9.50 20.56
CA GLU A 68 -0.64 10.35 19.83
C GLU A 68 0.61 9.57 19.42
N GLN A 69 1.21 8.80 20.34
CA GLN A 69 2.35 7.93 20.03
C GLN A 69 2.00 6.90 18.95
N ASN A 70 0.83 6.28 19.00
CA ASN A 70 0.36 5.37 17.97
C ASN A 70 0.20 6.08 16.61
N ALA A 71 -0.37 7.28 16.58
CA ALA A 71 -0.51 8.06 15.35
C ALA A 71 0.86 8.39 14.72
N VAL A 72 1.83 8.81 15.55
CA VAL A 72 3.21 9.07 15.10
C VAL A 72 3.87 7.81 14.57
N LEU A 73 3.77 6.68 15.30
CA LEU A 73 4.34 5.40 14.86
C LEU A 73 3.70 4.91 13.55
N HIS A 74 2.39 5.05 13.39
CA HIS A 74 1.71 4.71 12.14
C HIS A 74 2.17 5.57 10.98
N SER A 75 2.38 6.87 11.18
CA SER A 75 2.90 7.76 10.15
C SER A 75 4.34 7.41 9.75
N GLN A 76 5.21 7.09 10.73
CA GLN A 76 6.58 6.64 10.48
C GLN A 76 6.61 5.29 9.74
N LEU A 77 5.71 4.36 10.09
CA LEU A 77 5.60 3.07 9.44
C LEU A 77 5.12 3.20 7.99
N ALA A 78 4.20 4.13 7.71
CA ALA A 78 3.77 4.45 6.35
C ALA A 78 4.95 5.00 5.54
N ALA A 79 5.65 6.03 6.06
CA ALA A 79 6.82 6.61 5.40
C ALA A 79 7.95 5.59 5.14
N ALA A 80 8.20 4.68 6.11
CA ALA A 80 9.20 3.62 5.93
C ALA A 80 8.79 2.61 4.85
N ARG A 81 7.50 2.25 4.76
CA ARG A 81 6.99 1.38 3.70
C ARG A 81 7.11 2.02 2.33
N ASP A 82 6.79 3.30 2.22
CA ASP A 82 6.91 4.05 0.97
C ASP A 82 8.37 4.09 0.50
N ALA A 83 9.31 4.39 1.42
CA ALA A 83 10.75 4.38 1.13
C ALA A 83 11.28 3.00 0.73
N LEU A 84 10.77 1.91 1.32
CA LEU A 84 11.13 0.55 0.91
C LEU A 84 10.62 0.23 -0.49
N THR A 85 9.36 0.56 -0.79
CA THR A 85 8.77 0.34 -2.11
C THR A 85 9.54 1.12 -3.20
N GLU A 86 9.90 2.36 -2.92
CA GLU A 86 10.71 3.19 -3.81
C GLU A 86 12.11 2.58 -4.04
N ASN A 87 12.76 2.11 -2.98
CA ASN A 87 14.08 1.48 -3.07
C ASN A 87 14.04 0.16 -3.85
N GLU A 88 13.00 -0.67 -3.65
CA GLU A 88 12.79 -1.91 -4.40
C GLU A 88 12.54 -1.61 -5.88
N ALA A 89 11.70 -0.61 -6.19
CA ALA A 89 11.45 -0.16 -7.55
C ALA A 89 12.76 0.32 -8.21
N PHE A 90 13.55 1.16 -7.53
CA PHE A 90 14.85 1.64 -8.02
C PHE A 90 15.83 0.48 -8.28
N ARG A 91 15.91 -0.50 -7.39
CA ARG A 91 16.74 -1.70 -7.58
C ARG A 91 16.29 -2.53 -8.79
N SER A 92 14.99 -2.67 -8.98
CA SER A 92 14.44 -3.36 -10.15
C SER A 92 14.82 -2.64 -11.44
N LEU A 93 14.67 -1.32 -11.49
CA LEU A 93 15.04 -0.48 -12.62
C LEU A 93 16.52 -0.64 -12.97
N THR A 94 17.40 -0.45 -11.99
CA THR A 94 18.85 -0.52 -12.20
C THR A 94 19.34 -1.94 -12.49
N GLY A 95 18.70 -2.96 -11.91
CA GLY A 95 19.03 -4.36 -12.14
C GLY A 95 18.65 -4.88 -13.52
N CYS A 96 17.67 -4.25 -14.18
CA CYS A 96 17.25 -4.65 -15.54
C CYS A 96 18.19 -4.19 -16.65
N GLY A 97 19.08 -3.23 -16.42
CA GLY A 97 19.95 -2.65 -17.45
C GLY A 97 19.17 -1.98 -18.60
N ARG A 98 17.87 -1.75 -18.42
CA ARG A 98 16.96 -1.19 -19.43
C ARG A 98 16.90 0.33 -19.43
N ALA A 99 17.39 0.96 -18.37
CA ALA A 99 17.32 2.40 -18.18
C ALA A 99 18.72 2.99 -18.05
N GLU A 100 19.18 3.69 -19.08
CA GLU A 100 20.42 4.45 -19.05
C GLU A 100 20.14 5.92 -18.76
N GLY A 101 20.99 6.58 -17.98
CA GLY A 101 20.88 7.99 -17.62
C GLY A 101 20.50 8.21 -16.15
N SER A 102 20.19 9.47 -15.85
CA SER A 102 19.77 9.89 -14.51
C SER A 102 18.23 9.83 -14.40
N TRP A 103 17.74 9.17 -13.38
CA TRP A 103 16.32 8.94 -13.15
C TRP A 103 15.93 9.36 -11.74
N GLN A 104 14.80 10.04 -11.61
CA GLN A 104 14.22 10.42 -10.33
C GLN A 104 12.96 9.59 -10.09
N PRO A 105 12.86 8.86 -8.97
CA PRO A 105 11.64 8.19 -8.61
C PRO A 105 10.55 9.21 -8.21
N GLY A 106 9.33 8.96 -8.65
CA GLY A 106 8.14 9.72 -8.30
C GLY A 106 7.02 8.79 -7.86
N GLN A 107 6.46 9.05 -6.69
CA GLN A 107 5.28 8.33 -6.23
C GLN A 107 4.02 8.90 -6.86
N VAL A 108 3.05 8.05 -7.13
CA VAL A 108 1.76 8.45 -7.67
C VAL A 108 0.94 9.14 -6.58
N VAL A 109 0.74 10.44 -6.71
CA VAL A 109 -0.11 11.26 -5.81
C VAL A 109 -1.57 11.21 -6.24
N ALA A 110 -1.81 11.25 -7.56
CA ALA A 110 -3.14 11.17 -8.13
C ALA A 110 -3.11 10.36 -9.43
N ARG A 111 -4.19 9.63 -9.70
CA ARG A 111 -4.34 8.82 -10.91
C ARG A 111 -5.67 9.14 -11.58
N ARG A 112 -5.63 9.28 -12.90
CA ARG A 112 -6.78 9.35 -13.80
C ARG A 112 -6.72 8.17 -14.78
N ALA A 113 -7.70 8.06 -15.64
CA ALA A 113 -7.75 6.96 -16.61
C ALA A 113 -6.47 6.83 -17.45
N HIS A 114 -5.94 7.97 -17.92
CA HIS A 114 -4.82 8.00 -18.87
C HIS A 114 -3.67 8.93 -18.43
N SER A 115 -3.69 9.42 -17.19
CA SER A 115 -2.63 10.26 -16.65
C SER A 115 -2.38 9.98 -15.17
N VAL A 116 -1.17 10.29 -14.72
CA VAL A 116 -0.78 10.23 -13.33
C VAL A 116 -0.07 11.52 -12.92
N THR A 117 -0.28 11.94 -11.68
CA THR A 117 0.51 13.01 -11.06
C THR A 117 1.54 12.36 -10.15
N LEU A 118 2.81 12.67 -10.35
CA LEU A 118 3.93 12.16 -9.59
C LEU A 118 4.48 13.21 -8.63
N SER A 119 4.97 12.77 -7.47
CA SER A 119 5.67 13.59 -6.47
C SER A 119 7.16 13.76 -6.81
N CYS A 120 7.45 14.28 -7.98
CA CYS A 120 8.80 14.58 -8.43
C CYS A 120 8.79 15.72 -9.43
N THR A 121 9.94 16.36 -9.63
CA THR A 121 10.12 17.33 -10.71
C THR A 121 10.38 16.60 -12.02
N GLY A 122 9.87 17.13 -13.12
CA GLY A 122 10.12 16.59 -14.45
C GLY A 122 10.00 17.70 -15.48
N GLU A 123 10.90 17.68 -16.46
CA GLU A 123 10.80 18.59 -17.61
C GLU A 123 9.70 18.10 -18.56
N GLU A 124 9.01 19.01 -19.21
CA GLU A 124 8.00 18.68 -20.20
C GLU A 124 8.64 17.89 -21.36
N GLY A 125 8.03 16.78 -21.72
CA GLY A 125 8.56 15.83 -22.70
C GLY A 125 9.49 14.77 -22.13
N ALA A 126 9.89 14.85 -20.86
CA ALA A 126 10.75 13.85 -20.24
C ALA A 126 10.09 12.47 -20.26
N ALA A 127 10.90 11.44 -20.53
CA ALA A 127 10.45 10.04 -20.54
C ALA A 127 10.14 9.55 -19.12
N VAL A 128 9.12 8.70 -19.02
CA VAL A 128 8.69 8.09 -17.77
C VAL A 128 8.70 6.57 -17.93
N LEU A 129 9.37 5.89 -16.98
CA LEU A 129 9.48 4.44 -16.96
C LEU A 129 8.76 3.86 -15.76
N ASP A 130 8.33 2.61 -15.91
CA ASP A 130 7.89 1.79 -14.78
C ASP A 130 9.09 1.24 -13.97
N PRO A 131 8.86 0.57 -12.83
CA PRO A 131 9.94 0.00 -12.01
C PRO A 131 10.80 -1.05 -12.74
N GLN A 132 10.28 -1.65 -13.81
CA GLN A 132 11.01 -2.62 -14.63
C GLN A 132 11.78 -1.98 -15.80
N GLY A 133 11.78 -0.65 -15.89
CA GLY A 133 12.50 0.09 -16.93
C GLY A 133 11.78 0.12 -18.28
N ARG A 134 10.47 -0.11 -18.29
CA ARG A 134 9.65 -0.07 -19.51
C ARG A 134 8.99 1.29 -19.64
N TYR A 135 8.86 1.76 -20.85
CA TYR A 135 8.33 3.08 -21.16
C TYR A 135 6.83 3.18 -20.86
N ALA A 136 6.48 3.99 -19.87
CA ALA A 136 5.10 4.15 -19.39
C ALA A 136 4.42 5.44 -19.92
N GLY A 137 5.19 6.44 -20.34
CA GLY A 137 4.63 7.69 -20.80
C GLY A 137 5.63 8.83 -20.86
N ARG A 138 5.12 10.06 -20.89
CA ARG A 138 5.92 11.28 -20.89
C ARG A 138 5.33 12.35 -19.98
N VAL A 139 6.18 13.19 -19.41
CA VAL A 139 5.76 14.38 -18.66
C VAL A 139 5.08 15.35 -19.61
N THR A 140 3.87 15.76 -19.31
CA THR A 140 3.10 16.73 -20.09
C THR A 140 3.06 18.10 -19.44
N ARG A 141 3.24 18.16 -18.14
CA ARG A 141 3.28 19.42 -17.39
C ARG A 141 4.15 19.32 -16.16
N SER A 142 5.02 20.26 -15.95
CA SER A 142 5.69 20.49 -14.69
C SER A 142 4.75 21.25 -13.75
N GLY A 143 4.47 20.71 -12.57
CA GLY A 143 3.59 21.32 -11.58
C GLY A 143 4.34 22.23 -10.61
N THR A 144 3.58 22.95 -9.80
CA THR A 144 4.08 23.63 -8.61
C THR A 144 4.21 22.61 -7.46
N ASN A 145 5.10 22.83 -6.49
CA ASN A 145 5.30 21.95 -5.32
C ASN A 145 5.90 20.57 -5.65
N ASP A 146 6.95 20.55 -6.49
CA ASP A 146 7.68 19.34 -6.84
C ASP A 146 6.79 18.19 -7.34
N THR A 147 5.81 18.54 -8.17
CA THR A 147 4.95 17.54 -8.82
C THR A 147 5.04 17.68 -10.35
N CYS A 148 4.80 16.58 -11.06
CA CYS A 148 4.64 16.62 -12.52
C CYS A 148 3.43 15.78 -12.95
N GLU A 149 2.78 16.20 -14.03
CA GLU A 149 1.70 15.45 -14.67
C GLU A 149 2.27 14.65 -15.83
N VAL A 150 1.95 13.37 -15.88
CA VAL A 150 2.42 12.42 -16.87
C VAL A 150 1.24 11.89 -17.65
N THR A 151 1.30 11.97 -18.98
CA THR A 151 0.36 11.25 -19.85
C THR A 151 0.92 9.85 -20.11
N LEU A 152 0.10 8.86 -19.79
CA LEU A 152 0.44 7.45 -20.01
C LEU A 152 0.26 7.08 -21.47
N VAL A 153 1.02 6.09 -21.93
CA VAL A 153 0.93 5.54 -23.29
C VAL A 153 -0.44 4.95 -23.62
N SER A 154 -1.30 4.72 -22.61
CA SER A 154 -2.69 4.26 -22.79
C SER A 154 -3.66 5.40 -23.16
N ALA A 155 -3.22 6.65 -23.25
CA ALA A 155 -4.09 7.74 -23.65
C ALA A 155 -4.41 7.66 -25.14
N GLU A 156 -5.66 7.91 -25.50
CA GLU A 156 -6.15 7.83 -26.89
C GLU A 156 -5.40 8.76 -27.85
N ASP A 157 -4.94 9.91 -27.37
CA ASP A 157 -4.18 10.91 -28.11
C ASP A 157 -2.66 10.73 -27.97
N PHE A 158 -2.21 9.66 -27.28
CA PHE A 158 -0.79 9.39 -27.13
C PHE A 158 -0.24 8.72 -28.37
N SER A 159 0.66 9.38 -29.04
CA SER A 159 1.37 8.87 -30.21
C SER A 159 2.82 8.61 -29.87
N CYS A 160 3.29 7.40 -30.09
CA CYS A 160 4.67 6.96 -29.85
C CYS A 160 5.14 6.06 -31.00
N ALA A 161 6.27 6.40 -31.58
CA ALA A 161 6.91 5.52 -32.55
C ALA A 161 7.62 4.36 -31.82
N GLY A 162 7.47 3.15 -32.34
CA GLY A 162 8.19 1.96 -31.93
C GLY A 162 9.17 1.50 -33.00
N LEU A 163 10.37 1.12 -32.60
CA LEU A 163 11.40 0.53 -33.47
C LEU A 163 11.54 -0.95 -33.17
N ALA A 164 11.32 -1.80 -34.14
CA ALA A 164 11.48 -3.25 -34.06
C ALA A 164 12.42 -3.75 -35.19
N GLY A 165 13.58 -4.32 -34.80
CA GLY A 165 14.53 -4.85 -35.78
C GLY A 165 14.97 -3.85 -36.86
N GLY A 166 14.95 -2.55 -36.58
CA GLY A 166 15.28 -1.46 -37.52
C GLY A 166 14.09 -0.90 -38.29
N TYR A 167 12.91 -1.50 -38.18
CA TYR A 167 11.67 -0.98 -38.78
C TYR A 167 10.92 -0.10 -37.80
N ALA A 168 10.34 0.98 -38.29
CA ALA A 168 9.51 1.87 -37.48
C ALA A 168 8.04 1.48 -37.63
N GLY A 169 7.32 1.52 -36.51
CA GLY A 169 5.88 1.36 -36.42
C GLY A 169 5.29 2.39 -35.45
N LEU A 170 3.99 2.38 -35.30
CA LEU A 170 3.24 3.21 -34.38
C LEU A 170 2.71 2.35 -33.24
N LEU A 171 2.99 2.77 -32.00
CA LEU A 171 2.43 2.11 -30.82
C LEU A 171 1.00 2.58 -30.61
N GLU A 172 0.09 1.64 -30.50
CA GLU A 172 -1.32 1.86 -30.22
C GLU A 172 -1.75 1.03 -28.99
N TYR A 173 -2.67 1.59 -28.21
CA TYR A 173 -3.27 0.92 -27.07
C TYR A 173 -4.80 0.97 -27.17
N SER A 174 -5.41 -0.20 -27.33
CA SER A 174 -6.88 -0.39 -27.37
C SER A 174 -7.35 -1.47 -26.39
N GLY A 175 -6.77 -1.47 -25.15
CA GLY A 175 -6.90 -2.55 -24.17
C GLY A 175 -5.68 -3.47 -24.20
N ASP A 176 -5.16 -3.76 -25.40
CA ASP A 176 -3.91 -4.48 -25.63
C ASP A 176 -2.91 -3.58 -26.37
N TRP A 177 -1.63 -3.85 -26.18
CA TRP A 177 -0.55 -3.14 -26.83
C TRP A 177 -0.29 -3.72 -28.22
N THR A 178 -0.33 -2.88 -29.23
CA THR A 178 -0.10 -3.28 -30.61
C THR A 178 0.87 -2.32 -31.28
N LEU A 179 1.83 -2.85 -32.00
CA LEU A 179 2.68 -2.09 -32.92
C LEU A 179 2.09 -2.18 -34.31
N THR A 180 1.59 -1.08 -34.83
CA THR A 180 0.94 -0.95 -36.17
C THR A 180 1.83 -0.25 -37.17
N ALA A 181 1.39 -0.16 -38.39
CA ALA A 181 2.10 0.51 -39.49
C ALA A 181 3.52 -0.03 -39.77
N LEU A 182 3.81 -1.27 -39.41
CA LEU A 182 5.04 -1.95 -39.85
C LEU A 182 4.96 -2.27 -41.34
N PRO A 183 6.09 -2.26 -42.08
CA PRO A 183 6.08 -2.78 -43.46
C PRO A 183 5.63 -4.26 -43.51
N ALA A 184 4.76 -4.63 -44.45
CA ALA A 184 4.22 -5.99 -44.54
C ALA A 184 5.31 -7.05 -44.76
N ASP A 185 6.42 -6.68 -45.38
CA ASP A 185 7.57 -7.54 -45.69
C ASP A 185 8.73 -7.47 -44.70
N CYS A 186 8.48 -6.90 -43.48
CA CYS A 186 9.54 -6.65 -42.50
C CYS A 186 10.26 -7.92 -41.99
N GLY A 187 9.69 -9.10 -42.15
CA GLY A 187 10.32 -10.37 -41.75
C GLY A 187 10.63 -10.52 -40.26
N LEU A 188 9.95 -9.75 -39.41
CA LEU A 188 10.15 -9.79 -37.96
C LEU A 188 9.51 -11.06 -37.36
N SER A 189 10.08 -11.52 -36.25
CA SER A 189 9.59 -12.71 -35.53
C SER A 189 9.13 -12.36 -34.12
N ALA A 190 8.36 -13.26 -33.52
CA ALA A 190 8.04 -13.19 -32.09
C ALA A 190 9.33 -13.09 -31.25
N GLY A 191 9.29 -12.35 -30.16
CA GLY A 191 10.45 -12.09 -29.31
C GLY A 191 11.34 -10.94 -29.78
N THR A 192 11.09 -10.32 -30.94
CA THR A 192 11.85 -9.13 -31.38
C THR A 192 11.61 -7.97 -30.38
N PRO A 193 12.70 -7.35 -29.87
CA PRO A 193 12.57 -6.23 -28.96
C PRO A 193 12.04 -4.99 -29.67
N VAL A 194 11.21 -4.23 -28.98
CA VAL A 194 10.63 -2.97 -29.45
C VAL A 194 11.04 -1.85 -28.52
N THR A 195 11.61 -0.79 -29.08
CA THR A 195 12.05 0.38 -28.34
C THR A 195 11.50 1.67 -28.95
N THR A 196 11.45 2.74 -28.17
CA THR A 196 11.22 4.07 -28.73
C THR A 196 12.44 4.51 -29.56
N PRO A 197 12.34 5.52 -30.42
CA PRO A 197 13.50 6.13 -31.08
C PRO A 197 14.56 6.66 -30.09
N GLY A 198 14.17 6.98 -28.85
CA GLY A 198 15.07 7.37 -27.76
C GLY A 198 15.70 6.19 -27.02
N GLY A 199 15.50 4.94 -27.48
CA GLY A 199 16.09 3.74 -26.89
C GLY A 199 15.33 3.16 -25.68
N TYR A 200 14.16 3.71 -25.32
CA TYR A 200 13.40 3.20 -24.19
C TYR A 200 12.62 1.95 -24.56
N TRP A 201 12.60 0.99 -23.69
CA TRP A 201 11.93 -0.30 -23.87
C TRP A 201 10.42 -0.16 -23.91
N LEU A 202 9.78 -0.61 -24.98
CA LEU A 202 8.31 -0.66 -25.14
C LEU A 202 7.76 -2.06 -24.87
N GLY A 203 8.52 -3.09 -25.20
CA GLY A 203 8.11 -4.49 -25.05
C GLY A 203 8.80 -5.40 -26.06
N THR A 204 8.22 -6.56 -26.28
CA THR A 204 8.62 -7.53 -27.32
C THR A 204 7.43 -7.88 -28.19
N LEU A 205 7.66 -8.20 -29.46
CA LEU A 205 6.61 -8.75 -30.31
C LEU A 205 6.13 -10.10 -29.76
N ALA A 206 4.86 -10.21 -29.44
CA ALA A 206 4.26 -11.46 -28.95
C ALA A 206 4.10 -12.51 -30.10
N ALA A 207 3.92 -12.05 -31.32
CA ALA A 207 3.81 -12.85 -32.50
C ALA A 207 4.51 -12.20 -33.71
N ALA A 208 4.71 -12.92 -34.78
CA ALA A 208 5.15 -12.33 -36.04
C ALA A 208 4.08 -11.34 -36.54
N PRO A 209 4.50 -10.20 -37.16
CA PRO A 209 3.57 -9.23 -37.70
C PRO A 209 2.62 -9.87 -38.72
N GLN A 210 1.35 -9.49 -38.64
CA GLN A 210 0.32 -9.93 -39.57
C GLN A 210 -0.04 -8.78 -40.52
N PRO A 211 -0.11 -9.00 -41.84
CA PRO A 211 -0.52 -7.97 -42.77
C PRO A 211 -1.91 -7.44 -42.44
N ASP A 212 -2.07 -6.14 -42.55
CA ASP A 212 -3.36 -5.47 -42.44
C ASP A 212 -4.19 -5.67 -43.74
N GLU A 213 -5.43 -5.23 -43.72
CA GLU A 213 -6.36 -5.36 -44.85
C GLU A 213 -5.84 -4.69 -46.14
N ASP A 214 -5.00 -3.67 -46.02
CA ASP A 214 -4.38 -2.94 -47.13
C ASP A 214 -3.24 -3.74 -47.82
N GLY A 215 -2.71 -4.76 -47.14
CA GLY A 215 -1.58 -5.57 -47.61
C GLY A 215 -0.25 -4.82 -47.70
N LEU A 216 -0.19 -3.56 -47.31
CA LEU A 216 1.01 -2.72 -47.31
C LEU A 216 1.63 -2.61 -45.97
N THR A 217 0.80 -2.61 -44.93
CA THR A 217 1.19 -2.53 -43.53
C THR A 217 0.94 -3.83 -42.80
N ALA A 218 1.58 -3.99 -41.67
CA ALA A 218 1.39 -5.12 -40.74
C ALA A 218 1.30 -4.62 -39.31
N CYS A 219 0.61 -5.39 -38.50
CA CYS A 219 0.49 -5.14 -37.06
C CYS A 219 0.96 -6.35 -36.26
N ALA A 220 1.46 -6.12 -35.05
CA ALA A 220 1.88 -7.17 -34.15
C ALA A 220 1.54 -6.81 -32.70
N PRO A 221 0.96 -7.75 -31.94
CA PRO A 221 0.73 -7.53 -30.50
C PRO A 221 2.07 -7.50 -29.75
N LEU A 222 2.11 -6.72 -28.66
CA LEU A 222 3.27 -6.62 -27.78
C LEU A 222 3.01 -7.36 -26.46
N THR A 223 4.08 -7.84 -25.88
CA THR A 223 4.16 -8.39 -24.53
C THR A 223 5.33 -7.75 -23.78
N ASP A 224 5.47 -8.02 -22.47
CA ASP A 224 6.50 -7.39 -21.62
C ASP A 224 6.46 -5.85 -21.67
N THR A 225 5.25 -5.30 -21.71
CA THR A 225 4.95 -3.87 -21.76
C THR A 225 4.89 -3.24 -20.38
N ALA A 226 4.84 -1.90 -20.29
CA ALA A 226 4.85 -1.18 -19.03
C ALA A 226 3.64 -1.53 -18.14
N ASP A 227 3.92 -1.67 -16.83
CA ASP A 227 2.88 -1.78 -15.80
C ASP A 227 2.35 -0.38 -15.45
N LEU A 228 1.25 -0.01 -16.09
CA LEU A 228 0.61 1.29 -15.86
C LEU A 228 -0.10 1.38 -14.51
N SER A 229 -0.25 0.28 -13.76
CA SER A 229 -0.86 0.25 -12.42
C SER A 229 0.15 0.54 -11.30
N SER A 230 1.43 0.61 -11.59
CA SER A 230 2.51 0.86 -10.65
C SER A 230 2.27 2.11 -9.80
N THR A 231 2.68 2.06 -8.54
CA THR A 231 2.59 3.18 -7.59
C THR A 231 3.79 4.12 -7.62
N VAL A 232 4.87 3.67 -8.25
CA VAL A 232 6.12 4.42 -8.43
C VAL A 232 6.48 4.41 -9.91
N PHE A 233 6.90 5.55 -10.43
CA PHE A 233 7.46 5.69 -11.77
C PHE A 233 8.77 6.45 -11.70
N PHE A 234 9.60 6.31 -12.72
CA PHE A 234 10.88 6.98 -12.84
C PHE A 234 10.83 8.00 -13.96
N VAL A 235 11.13 9.26 -13.62
CA VAL A 235 11.17 10.38 -14.56
C VAL A 235 12.61 10.65 -14.93
N LYS A 236 12.89 10.79 -16.23
CA LYS A 236 14.23 11.14 -16.71
C LYS A 236 14.58 12.56 -16.29
N ILE A 237 15.77 12.71 -15.72
CA ILE A 237 16.38 14.01 -15.44
C ILE A 237 17.30 14.34 -16.62
N GLY A 238 17.15 15.55 -17.15
CA GLY A 238 17.89 16.04 -18.33
C GLY A 238 19.40 16.15 -18.16
#